data_491601020a054acb19c3b7f5f6838670
#
_entry.id   491601020a054acb19c3b7f5f6838670
#
_cell.length_a   1.000
_cell.length_b   1.000
_cell.length_c   1.000
_cell.angle_alpha   90.00
_cell.angle_beta   90.00
_cell.angle_gamma   90.00
#
_symmetry.space_group_name_H-M   'P 1'
#
loop_
_entity.id
_entity.type
_entity.pdbx_description
1 polymer ?
#
loop_
_entity_poly.entity_id
_entity_poly.type
_entity_poly.pdbx_seq_one_letter_code
_entity_poly.pdbx_strand_id
1 'polypeptide(L)'
;RLRFGPLRIIILYIKFFLLLNNLNMAKIQLNGKRIIIKTNYSIFDLLKKYKLSNKKIAIEHNGVIISKSNYRKKYLKDNDKVEIVHFIGGG
;
A
#
# COMPACT_ATOMS: atom_id res chain seq x y z
N ARG A 1 34.90 33.99 1.50
CA ARG A 1 34.47 33.13 2.54
C ARG A 1 33.33 32.21 2.08
N LEU A 2 33.50 30.93 2.31
CA LEU A 2 32.54 29.97 1.85
C LEU A 2 31.32 29.91 2.76
N ARG A 3 30.19 29.83 2.14
CA ARG A 3 28.91 29.70 2.81
C ARG A 3 28.22 28.43 2.34
N PHE A 4 27.98 27.53 3.24
CA PHE A 4 27.39 26.26 2.87
C PHE A 4 25.95 26.11 3.34
N GLY A 5 25.40 27.16 3.96
CA GLY A 5 24.05 27.09 4.47
C GLY A 5 23.01 26.64 3.46
N PRO A 6 22.86 27.31 2.32
CA PRO A 6 21.85 26.90 1.33
C PRO A 6 22.12 25.52 0.76
N LEU A 7 23.40 25.23 0.47
CA LEU A 7 23.77 23.92 -0.06
C LEU A 7 23.52 22.83 0.97
N ARG A 8 23.81 23.10 2.22
CA ARG A 8 23.57 22.12 3.28
C ARG A 8 22.10 21.82 3.42
N ILE A 9 21.25 22.84 3.32
CA ILE A 9 19.81 22.64 3.39
C ILE A 9 19.34 21.79 2.22
N ILE A 10 19.83 22.06 1.03
CA ILE A 10 19.48 21.29 -0.16
C ILE A 10 19.92 19.84 0.00
N ILE A 11 21.13 19.63 0.48
CA ILE A 11 21.63 18.28 0.71
C ILE A 11 20.79 17.54 1.73
N LEU A 12 20.35 18.23 2.79
CA LEU A 12 19.50 17.63 3.80
C LEU A 12 18.13 17.25 3.21
N TYR A 13 17.58 18.09 2.35
CA TYR A 13 16.33 17.76 1.68
C TYR A 13 16.49 16.52 0.79
N ILE A 14 17.58 16.46 0.05
CA ILE A 14 17.85 15.31 -0.82
C ILE A 14 17.97 14.04 0.02
N LYS A 15 18.73 14.11 1.11
CA LYS A 15 18.89 12.96 2.00
C LYS A 15 17.58 12.52 2.60
N PHE A 16 16.77 13.49 3.02
CA PHE A 16 15.46 13.19 3.59
C PHE A 16 14.55 12.56 2.55
N PHE A 17 14.56 13.10 1.34
CA PHE A 17 13.77 12.57 0.24
C PHE A 17 14.16 11.14 -0.09
N LEU A 18 15.48 10.89 -0.17
CA LEU A 18 15.97 9.54 -0.43
C LEU A 18 15.63 8.59 0.71
N LEU A 19 15.70 9.07 1.95
CA LEU A 19 15.31 8.28 3.10
C LEU A 19 13.85 7.88 3.04
N LEU A 20 12.99 8.83 2.68
CA LEU A 20 11.56 8.55 2.54
C LEU A 20 11.31 7.49 1.48
N ASN A 21 12.02 7.58 0.37
CA ASN A 21 11.88 6.59 -0.69
C ASN A 21 12.39 5.21 -0.26
N ASN A 22 13.36 5.19 0.64
CA ASN A 22 13.92 3.95 1.14
C ASN A 22 13.12 3.37 2.31
N LEU A 23 12.08 4.05 2.76
CA LEU A 23 11.24 3.53 3.82
C LEU A 23 10.32 2.41 3.34
N ASN A 24 10.47 2.01 2.10
CA ASN A 24 9.70 0.90 1.57
C ASN A 24 8.20 1.11 1.76
N MET A 25 7.73 2.25 1.29
CA MET A 25 6.31 2.58 1.35
C MET A 25 5.73 2.57 -0.04
N ALA A 26 4.48 2.17 -0.14
CA ALA A 26 3.74 2.17 -1.39
C ALA A 26 2.42 2.87 -1.17
N LYS A 27 1.98 3.60 -2.19
CA LYS A 27 0.67 4.25 -2.18
C LYS A 27 -0.26 3.42 -3.04
N ILE A 28 -1.36 2.99 -2.45
CA ILE A 28 -2.38 2.26 -3.17
C ILE A 28 -3.72 2.96 -3.01
N GLN A 29 -4.68 2.53 -3.79
CA GLN A 29 -6.03 3.01 -3.67
C GLN A 29 -6.88 1.87 -3.12
N LEU A 30 -7.52 2.09 -1.98
CA LEU A 30 -8.37 1.09 -1.36
C LEU A 30 -9.78 1.63 -1.31
N ASN A 31 -10.67 0.99 -2.07
CA ASN A 31 -12.06 1.42 -2.19
C ASN A 31 -12.17 2.92 -2.49
N GLY A 32 -11.34 3.40 -3.42
CA GLY A 32 -11.35 4.79 -3.83
C GLY A 32 -10.55 5.74 -2.96
N LYS A 33 -10.00 5.29 -1.86
CA LYS A 33 -9.19 6.14 -0.97
C LYS A 33 -7.72 5.80 -1.10
N ARG A 34 -6.89 6.82 -1.12
CA ARG A 34 -5.44 6.61 -1.13
C ARG A 34 -4.95 6.30 0.27
N ILE A 35 -4.21 5.23 0.38
CA ILE A 35 -3.57 4.86 1.64
C ILE A 35 -2.11 4.52 1.38
N ILE A 36 -1.33 4.56 2.44
CA ILE A 36 0.09 4.23 2.38
C ILE A 36 0.29 2.93 3.14
N ILE A 37 0.97 2.01 2.49
CA ILE A 37 1.29 0.71 3.09
C ILE A 37 2.78 0.47 2.94
N LYS A 38 3.28 -0.53 3.65
CA LYS A 38 4.65 -0.98 3.44
C LYS A 38 4.75 -1.73 2.13
N THR A 39 5.88 -1.62 1.45
CA THR A 39 6.12 -2.47 0.29
C THR A 39 6.16 -3.93 0.73
N ASN A 40 5.95 -4.82 -0.22
CA ASN A 40 5.88 -6.26 0.07
C ASN A 40 4.70 -6.63 0.96
N TYR A 41 3.67 -5.80 0.96
CA TYR A 41 2.42 -6.11 1.63
C TYR A 41 1.59 -7.00 0.72
N SER A 42 1.11 -8.10 1.23
CA SER A 42 0.20 -8.95 0.48
C SER A 42 -1.23 -8.50 0.71
N ILE A 43 -2.14 -9.03 -0.10
CA ILE A 43 -3.58 -8.83 0.13
C ILE A 43 -3.94 -9.31 1.54
N PHE A 44 -3.36 -10.44 1.95
CA PHE A 44 -3.61 -10.97 3.29
C PHE A 44 -3.17 -9.97 4.37
N ASP A 45 -2.00 -9.34 4.19
CA ASP A 45 -1.52 -8.35 5.14
C ASP A 45 -2.45 -7.16 5.23
N LEU A 46 -3.01 -6.76 4.09
CA LEU A 46 -3.97 -5.66 4.05
C LEU A 46 -5.22 -6.00 4.86
N LEU A 47 -5.72 -7.22 4.70
CA LEU A 47 -6.89 -7.67 5.45
C LEU A 47 -6.62 -7.69 6.95
N LYS A 48 -5.43 -8.13 7.34
CA LYS A 48 -5.04 -8.12 8.75
C LYS A 48 -4.98 -6.70 9.30
N LYS A 49 -4.42 -5.78 8.51
CA LYS A 49 -4.31 -4.39 8.93
C LYS A 49 -5.66 -3.80 9.30
N TYR A 50 -6.68 -4.12 8.54
CA TYR A 50 -8.03 -3.59 8.76
C TYR A 50 -8.91 -4.56 9.52
N LYS A 51 -8.34 -5.64 10.05
CA LYS A 51 -9.06 -6.63 10.85
C LYS A 51 -10.26 -7.20 10.11
N LEU A 52 -10.09 -7.46 8.83
CA LEU A 52 -11.15 -8.00 7.99
C LEU A 52 -11.00 -9.49 7.88
N SER A 53 -12.16 -10.18 7.95
CA SER A 53 -12.20 -11.62 7.71
C SER A 53 -12.30 -11.87 6.22
N ASN A 54 -11.62 -12.91 5.74
CA ASN A 54 -11.69 -13.26 4.33
C ASN A 54 -12.90 -14.13 3.99
N LYS A 55 -13.79 -14.35 4.95
CA LYS A 55 -14.89 -15.30 4.74
C LYS A 55 -16.04 -14.75 3.91
N LYS A 56 -16.35 -13.47 4.07
CA LYS A 56 -17.51 -12.88 3.39
C LYS A 56 -17.10 -11.66 2.59
N ILE A 57 -15.95 -11.74 1.96
CA ILE A 57 -15.46 -10.64 1.15
C ILE A 57 -15.01 -11.16 -0.20
N ALA A 58 -15.02 -10.26 -1.17
CA ALA A 58 -14.38 -10.47 -2.46
C ALA A 58 -13.40 -9.33 -2.66
N ILE A 59 -12.27 -9.62 -3.27
CA ILE A 59 -11.24 -8.63 -3.50
C ILE A 59 -10.93 -8.55 -4.97
N GLU A 60 -10.91 -7.33 -5.48
CA GLU A 60 -10.52 -7.03 -6.83
C GLU A 60 -9.22 -6.24 -6.77
N HIS A 61 -8.23 -6.72 -7.50
CA HIS A 61 -6.92 -6.09 -7.56
C HIS A 61 -6.65 -5.69 -8.99
N ASN A 62 -6.60 -4.39 -9.23
CA ASN A 62 -6.41 -3.82 -10.57
C ASN A 62 -7.41 -4.40 -11.58
N GLY A 63 -8.67 -4.53 -11.17
CA GLY A 63 -9.72 -5.01 -12.05
C GLY A 63 -9.86 -6.52 -12.12
N VAL A 64 -9.05 -7.26 -11.38
CA VAL A 64 -9.07 -8.73 -11.42
C VAL A 64 -9.45 -9.27 -10.04
N ILE A 65 -10.43 -10.16 -10.02
CA ILE A 65 -10.85 -10.80 -8.78
C ILE A 65 -9.79 -11.80 -8.36
N ILE A 66 -9.39 -11.71 -7.08
CA ILE A 66 -8.35 -12.56 -6.53
C ILE A 66 -9.00 -13.67 -5.71
N SER A 67 -8.60 -14.91 -5.96
CA SER A 67 -9.11 -16.02 -5.17
C SER A 67 -8.49 -16.00 -3.77
N LYS A 68 -9.22 -16.53 -2.81
CA LYS A 68 -8.76 -16.54 -1.42
C LYS A 68 -7.44 -17.26 -1.26
N SER A 69 -7.22 -18.31 -2.03
CA SER A 69 -5.98 -19.06 -1.95
C SER A 69 -4.76 -18.25 -2.35
N ASN A 70 -4.97 -17.14 -3.06
CA ASN A 70 -3.88 -16.29 -3.52
C ASN A 70 -3.67 -15.05 -2.67
N TYR A 71 -4.45 -14.84 -1.63
CA TYR A 71 -4.33 -13.62 -0.81
C TYR A 71 -2.95 -13.47 -0.21
N ARG A 72 -2.32 -14.55 0.20
CA ARG A 72 -0.98 -14.49 0.79
C ARG A 72 0.12 -14.35 -0.25
N LYS A 73 -0.17 -14.69 -1.49
CA LYS A 73 0.81 -14.69 -2.56
C LYS A 73 0.75 -13.44 -3.43
N LYS A 74 -0.32 -12.70 -3.34
CA LYS A 74 -0.52 -11.50 -4.16
C LYS A 74 -0.03 -10.28 -3.40
N TYR A 75 1.04 -9.69 -3.91
CA TYR A 75 1.65 -8.53 -3.27
C TYR A 75 1.22 -7.25 -3.94
N LEU A 76 1.09 -6.20 -3.14
CA LEU A 76 0.64 -4.90 -3.60
C LEU A 76 1.83 -4.04 -3.97
N LYS A 77 1.66 -3.27 -5.02
CA LYS A 77 2.69 -2.37 -5.53
C LYS A 77 2.15 -0.96 -5.55
N ASP A 78 3.08 -0.02 -5.69
CA ASP A 78 2.73 1.39 -5.79
C ASP A 78 1.70 1.59 -6.91
N ASN A 79 0.70 2.39 -6.63
CA ASN A 79 -0.40 2.73 -7.56
C ASN A 79 -1.38 1.60 -7.83
N ASP A 80 -1.29 0.51 -7.10
CA ASP A 80 -2.29 -0.54 -7.23
C ASP A 80 -3.66 -0.07 -6.75
N LYS A 81 -4.68 -0.63 -7.35
CA LYS A 81 -6.06 -0.35 -7.00
C LYS A 81 -6.68 -1.61 -6.43
N VAL A 82 -7.18 -1.51 -5.21
CA VAL A 82 -7.80 -2.64 -4.52
C VAL A 82 -9.21 -2.26 -4.12
N GLU A 83 -10.15 -3.14 -4.39
CA GLU A 83 -11.52 -2.97 -3.95
C GLU A 83 -11.94 -4.18 -3.15
N ILE A 84 -12.53 -3.93 -1.99
CA ILE A 84 -12.99 -4.97 -1.10
C ILE A 84 -14.50 -4.84 -0.97
N VAL A 85 -15.19 -5.91 -1.28
CA VAL A 85 -16.65 -5.94 -1.22
C VAL A 85 -17.06 -6.98 -0.19
N HIS A 86 -18.00 -6.60 0.67
CA HIS A 86 -18.56 -7.52 1.65
C HIS A 86 -19.82 -8.13 1.09
N PHE A 87 -19.96 -9.42 1.28
CA PHE A 87 -21.21 -10.09 0.96
C PHE A 87 -22.14 -9.92 2.13
N ILE A 88 -23.35 -9.48 1.81
CA ILE A 88 -24.38 -9.26 2.80
C ILE A 88 -25.38 -10.40 2.71
N GLY A 89 -25.88 -10.82 3.85
CA GLY A 89 -26.92 -11.80 3.87
C GLY A 89 -26.47 -13.23 3.77
N GLY A 90 -25.38 -13.50 3.64
CA GLY A 90 -24.78 -14.80 3.60
C GLY A 90 -25.72 -15.94 3.62
N GLY A 91 -26.16 -16.32 2.72
CA GLY A 91 -26.89 -17.57 2.65
C GLY A 91 -26.03 -18.67 3.19
#